data_a639d0f8baf25b20c15e86717fd148f2
#
_entry.id   a639d0f8baf25b20c15e86717fd148f2
#
_cell.length_a   1.000
_cell.length_b   1.000
_cell.length_c   1.000
_cell.angle_alpha   90.00
_cell.angle_beta   90.00
_cell.angle_gamma   90.00
#
_symmetry.space_group_name_H-M   'P 1'
#
loop_
_entity.id
_entity.type
_entity.pdbx_description
1 polymer ?
#
loop_
_entity_poly.entity_id
_entity_poly.type
_entity_poly.pdbx_seq_one_letter_code
_entity_poly.pdbx_strand_id
1 'polypeptide(L)'
;ARPDVDPQRVGIWGLSYGGLLTAQALARNSDLFKLGIDLAGVHVRGALDPENLGYRSSAISEIDNWKSPVLLVHGDDDRNVNFAQTVGLVQLLRARNIYHELRVIPDDTHESMLHKNWVDTWERTDLFLKRFVWNKEKPPTMVP
;
A
#
# COMPACT_ATOMS: atom_id res chain seq x y z
N ALA A 1 20.06 10.86 -14.58
CA ALA A 1 18.83 11.30 -13.88
C ALA A 1 18.13 12.34 -14.75
N ARG A 2 16.81 12.33 -14.79
CA ARG A 2 16.01 13.34 -15.52
C ARG A 2 15.99 14.64 -14.71
N PRO A 3 16.33 15.80 -15.31
CA PRO A 3 16.40 17.07 -14.58
C PRO A 3 15.03 17.61 -14.19
N ASP A 4 13.96 17.11 -14.80
CA ASP A 4 12.55 17.48 -14.56
C ASP A 4 11.85 16.61 -13.50
N VAL A 5 12.56 15.66 -12.89
CA VAL A 5 12.02 14.77 -11.83
C VAL A 5 12.67 15.10 -10.48
N ASP A 6 11.86 15.43 -9.49
CA ASP A 6 12.32 15.55 -8.10
C ASP A 6 12.42 14.13 -7.47
N PRO A 7 13.63 13.62 -7.19
CA PRO A 7 13.81 12.28 -6.63
C PRO A 7 13.25 12.15 -5.20
N GLN A 8 12.94 13.27 -4.54
CA GLN A 8 12.30 13.28 -3.22
C GLN A 8 10.77 13.25 -3.29
N ARG A 9 10.21 13.18 -4.50
CA ARG A 9 8.76 13.22 -4.74
C ARG A 9 8.29 12.08 -5.64
N VAL A 10 8.89 10.93 -5.52
CA VAL A 10 8.51 9.73 -6.29
C VAL A 10 7.59 8.88 -5.44
N GLY A 11 6.38 8.67 -5.91
CA GLY A 11 5.40 7.74 -5.33
C GLY A 11 5.08 6.61 -6.30
N ILE A 12 4.39 5.59 -5.81
CA ILE A 12 3.91 4.46 -6.61
C ILE A 12 2.47 4.12 -6.24
N TRP A 13 1.67 3.74 -7.22
CA TRP A 13 0.31 3.29 -6.97
C TRP A 13 -0.09 2.12 -7.86
N GLY A 14 -1.07 1.35 -7.42
CA GLY A 14 -1.62 0.28 -8.25
C GLY A 14 -2.83 -0.40 -7.64
N LEU A 15 -3.62 -1.01 -8.51
CA LEU A 15 -4.81 -1.79 -8.16
C LEU A 15 -4.53 -3.28 -8.36
N SER A 16 -5.02 -4.14 -7.45
CA SER A 16 -4.97 -5.59 -7.56
C SER A 16 -3.53 -6.10 -7.67
N TYR A 17 -3.13 -6.68 -8.80
CA TYR A 17 -1.73 -7.03 -9.07
C TYR A 17 -0.80 -5.81 -9.03
N GLY A 18 -1.29 -4.63 -9.44
CA GLY A 18 -0.59 -3.36 -9.28
C GLY A 18 -0.39 -2.99 -7.80
N GLY A 19 -1.35 -3.32 -6.93
CA GLY A 19 -1.21 -3.19 -5.47
C GLY A 19 -0.10 -4.09 -4.91
N LEU A 20 -0.03 -5.35 -5.38
CA LEU A 20 1.08 -6.25 -5.07
C LEU A 20 2.43 -5.62 -5.45
N LEU A 21 2.54 -5.08 -6.67
CA LEU A 21 3.77 -4.44 -7.13
C LEU A 21 4.09 -3.18 -6.34
N THR A 22 3.07 -2.41 -5.95
CA THR A 22 3.20 -1.24 -5.07
C THR A 22 3.79 -1.64 -3.72
N ALA A 23 3.21 -2.63 -3.06
CA ALA A 23 3.70 -3.12 -1.78
C ALA A 23 5.12 -3.69 -1.88
N GLN A 24 5.43 -4.44 -2.94
CA GLN A 24 6.80 -4.94 -3.19
C GLN A 24 7.81 -3.80 -3.40
N ALA A 25 7.42 -2.79 -4.17
CA ALA A 25 8.29 -1.64 -4.42
C ALA A 25 8.58 -0.86 -3.13
N LEU A 26 7.59 -0.71 -2.26
CA LEU A 26 7.78 -0.07 -0.95
C LEU A 26 8.64 -0.92 -0.01
N ALA A 27 8.46 -2.24 0.01
CA ALA A 27 9.27 -3.12 0.83
C ALA A 27 10.74 -3.17 0.38
N ARG A 28 10.99 -3.12 -0.94
CA ARG A 28 12.33 -3.26 -1.52
C ARG A 28 13.05 -1.94 -1.76
N ASN A 29 12.32 -0.88 -2.05
CA ASN A 29 12.86 0.37 -2.56
C ASN A 29 12.24 1.61 -1.87
N SER A 30 12.06 1.58 -0.55
CA SER A 30 11.59 2.73 0.24
C SER A 30 12.50 3.96 0.08
N ASP A 31 13.75 3.77 -0.29
CA ASP A 31 14.65 4.90 -0.56
C ASP A 31 14.29 5.64 -1.86
N LEU A 32 13.72 4.93 -2.83
CA LEU A 32 13.24 5.52 -4.09
C LEU A 32 11.80 6.02 -3.95
N PHE A 33 10.89 5.14 -3.54
CA PHE A 33 9.47 5.46 -3.43
C PHE A 33 9.16 6.05 -2.06
N LYS A 34 8.78 7.32 -2.02
CA LYS A 34 8.53 8.08 -0.78
C LYS A 34 7.16 7.79 -0.17
N LEU A 35 6.24 7.25 -0.96
CA LEU A 35 4.95 6.75 -0.53
C LEU A 35 4.37 5.75 -1.53
N GLY A 36 3.34 5.02 -1.09
CA GLY A 36 2.52 4.17 -1.96
C GLY A 36 1.04 4.34 -1.76
N ILE A 37 0.28 4.01 -2.80
CA ILE A 37 -1.18 3.90 -2.75
C ILE A 37 -1.53 2.53 -3.31
N ASP A 38 -2.04 1.68 -2.47
CA ASP A 38 -2.30 0.28 -2.74
C ASP A 38 -3.81 0.03 -2.69
N LEU A 39 -4.37 -0.28 -3.83
CA LEU A 39 -5.80 -0.54 -3.99
C LEU A 39 -6.02 -2.03 -4.16
N ALA A 40 -6.68 -2.67 -3.20
CA ALA A 40 -7.04 -4.08 -3.20
C ALA A 40 -5.89 -5.02 -3.60
N GLY A 41 -4.69 -4.80 -3.04
CA GLY A 41 -3.49 -5.54 -3.40
C GLY A 41 -3.40 -6.93 -2.79
N VAL A 42 -2.64 -7.80 -3.46
CA VAL A 42 -2.26 -9.13 -2.93
C VAL A 42 -0.93 -8.99 -2.20
N HIS A 43 -0.88 -9.33 -0.91
CA HIS A 43 0.30 -9.11 -0.08
C HIS A 43 1.02 -10.38 0.33
N VAL A 44 0.29 -11.50 0.35
CA VAL A 44 0.83 -12.84 0.66
C VAL A 44 0.47 -13.79 -0.46
N ARG A 45 1.48 -14.44 -1.04
CA ARG A 45 1.30 -15.47 -2.06
C ARG A 45 1.96 -16.78 -1.60
N GLY A 46 1.26 -17.89 -1.83
CA GLY A 46 1.75 -19.19 -1.46
C GLY A 46 1.84 -19.44 0.06
N ALA A 47 2.58 -20.45 0.44
CA ALA A 47 2.82 -20.77 1.84
C ALA A 47 3.77 -19.77 2.49
N LEU A 48 3.61 -19.54 3.81
CA LEU A 48 4.54 -18.72 4.61
C LEU A 48 5.84 -19.50 4.88
N ASP A 49 6.58 -19.74 3.81
CA ASP A 49 7.81 -20.50 3.80
C ASP A 49 8.86 -19.74 2.99
N PRO A 50 10.05 -19.43 3.58
CA PRO A 50 11.11 -18.71 2.88
C PRO A 50 11.59 -19.37 1.58
N GLU A 51 11.42 -20.68 1.42
CA GLU A 51 11.77 -21.40 0.20
C GLU A 51 10.64 -21.32 -0.86
N ASN A 52 9.43 -20.94 -0.46
CA ASN A 52 8.31 -20.82 -1.39
C ASN A 52 8.46 -19.58 -2.28
N LEU A 53 8.43 -19.78 -3.60
CA LEU A 53 8.58 -18.68 -4.56
C LEU A 53 7.45 -17.63 -4.43
N GLY A 54 6.23 -18.05 -4.11
CA GLY A 54 5.11 -17.15 -3.87
C GLY A 54 5.37 -16.23 -2.66
N TYR A 55 5.86 -16.78 -1.55
CA TYR A 55 6.26 -16.00 -0.39
C TYR A 55 7.39 -15.02 -0.73
N ARG A 56 8.48 -15.49 -1.35
CA ARG A 56 9.63 -14.66 -1.75
C ARG A 56 9.25 -13.55 -2.73
N SER A 57 8.20 -13.73 -3.52
CA SER A 57 7.65 -12.70 -4.40
C SER A 57 6.58 -11.82 -3.74
N SER A 58 6.33 -11.98 -2.45
CA SER A 58 5.40 -11.15 -1.68
C SER A 58 6.13 -10.02 -0.98
N ALA A 59 5.45 -8.89 -0.76
CA ALA A 59 6.01 -7.75 -0.04
C ALA A 59 6.42 -8.12 1.41
N ILE A 60 5.67 -9.05 2.03
CA ILE A 60 5.92 -9.46 3.41
C ILE A 60 7.27 -10.17 3.62
N SER A 61 7.86 -10.74 2.57
CA SER A 61 9.19 -11.39 2.68
C SER A 61 10.32 -10.38 2.96
N GLU A 62 10.09 -9.11 2.65
CA GLU A 62 11.05 -8.03 2.85
C GLU A 62 10.46 -6.87 3.67
N ILE A 63 9.44 -7.14 4.45
CA ILE A 63 8.69 -6.14 5.22
C ILE A 63 9.59 -5.34 6.18
N ASP A 64 10.68 -5.91 6.65
CA ASP A 64 11.61 -5.25 7.58
C ASP A 64 12.40 -4.10 6.92
N ASN A 65 12.45 -4.06 5.59
CA ASN A 65 13.08 -2.98 4.84
C ASN A 65 12.13 -1.84 4.50
N TRP A 66 10.82 -2.03 4.72
CA TRP A 66 9.79 -1.04 4.40
C TRP A 66 9.83 0.15 5.37
N LYS A 67 9.86 1.37 4.85
CA LYS A 67 9.92 2.62 5.63
C LYS A 67 8.90 3.66 5.20
N SER A 68 8.45 3.60 3.96
CA SER A 68 7.60 4.64 3.35
C SER A 68 6.15 4.52 3.79
N PRO A 69 5.42 5.62 3.97
CA PRO A 69 4.00 5.59 4.27
C PRO A 69 3.19 5.00 3.12
N VAL A 70 2.08 4.34 3.44
CA VAL A 70 1.18 3.75 2.46
C VAL A 70 -0.28 4.04 2.77
N LEU A 71 -1.06 4.37 1.75
CA LEU A 71 -2.51 4.39 1.78
C LEU A 71 -3.02 3.07 1.21
N LEU A 72 -3.78 2.34 2.03
CA LEU A 72 -4.43 1.08 1.66
C LEU A 72 -5.93 1.34 1.47
N VAL A 73 -6.48 0.92 0.36
CA VAL A 73 -7.93 0.99 0.07
C VAL A 73 -8.42 -0.37 -0.37
N HIS A 74 -9.47 -0.90 0.27
CA HIS A 74 -9.98 -2.23 -0.05
C HIS A 74 -11.46 -2.37 0.30
N GLY A 75 -12.22 -2.98 -0.58
CA GLY A 75 -13.60 -3.41 -0.31
C GLY A 75 -13.61 -4.67 0.57
N ASP A 76 -14.49 -4.73 1.55
CA ASP A 76 -14.51 -5.85 2.49
C ASP A 76 -15.28 -7.09 1.97
N ASP A 77 -16.07 -6.96 0.89
CA ASP A 77 -16.68 -8.09 0.14
C ASP A 77 -15.91 -8.41 -1.16
N ASP A 78 -14.62 -8.09 -1.21
CA ASP A 78 -13.77 -8.45 -2.35
C ASP A 78 -13.58 -9.98 -2.41
N ARG A 79 -14.10 -10.58 -3.48
CA ARG A 79 -14.04 -12.04 -3.73
C ARG A 79 -12.92 -12.47 -4.66
N ASN A 80 -12.22 -11.51 -5.26
CA ASN A 80 -11.05 -11.78 -6.11
C ASN A 80 -9.77 -11.77 -5.28
N VAL A 81 -9.59 -10.69 -4.50
CA VAL A 81 -8.51 -10.54 -3.54
C VAL A 81 -9.13 -10.41 -2.15
N ASN A 82 -9.12 -11.48 -1.41
CA ASN A 82 -9.75 -11.50 -0.09
C ASN A 82 -9.21 -10.39 0.80
N PHE A 83 -10.10 -9.65 1.47
CA PHE A 83 -9.78 -8.52 2.37
C PHE A 83 -8.77 -8.91 3.47
N ALA A 84 -8.70 -10.20 3.84
CA ALA A 84 -7.69 -10.72 4.76
C ALA A 84 -6.24 -10.43 4.32
N GLN A 85 -5.99 -10.23 3.03
CA GLN A 85 -4.69 -9.80 2.50
C GLN A 85 -4.27 -8.45 3.09
N THR A 86 -5.18 -7.49 3.07
CA THR A 86 -4.94 -6.16 3.65
C THR A 86 -4.88 -6.21 5.17
N VAL A 87 -5.73 -7.00 5.83
CA VAL A 87 -5.69 -7.18 7.30
C VAL A 87 -4.33 -7.70 7.74
N GLY A 88 -3.80 -8.72 7.07
CA GLY A 88 -2.48 -9.29 7.38
C GLY A 88 -1.35 -8.27 7.19
N LEU A 89 -1.36 -7.52 6.09
CA LEU A 89 -0.37 -6.46 5.87
C LEU A 89 -0.44 -5.37 6.94
N VAL A 90 -1.62 -4.89 7.29
CA VAL A 90 -1.83 -3.87 8.33
C VAL A 90 -1.24 -4.30 9.68
N GLN A 91 -1.43 -5.57 10.06
CA GLN A 91 -0.83 -6.10 11.29
C GLN A 91 0.70 -6.05 11.27
N LEU A 92 1.30 -6.40 10.14
CA LEU A 92 2.75 -6.37 9.97
C LEU A 92 3.31 -4.95 9.95
N LEU A 93 2.63 -4.01 9.31
CA LEU A 93 3.00 -2.59 9.30
C LEU A 93 2.93 -1.97 10.69
N ARG A 94 1.85 -2.27 11.45
CA ARG A 94 1.71 -1.83 12.85
C ARG A 94 2.84 -2.35 13.73
N ALA A 95 3.13 -3.64 13.65
CA ALA A 95 4.20 -4.26 14.43
C ALA A 95 5.58 -3.65 14.19
N ARG A 96 5.78 -2.98 13.05
CA ARG A 96 7.03 -2.31 12.65
C ARG A 96 6.97 -0.79 12.72
N ASN A 97 5.88 -0.26 13.25
CA ASN A 97 5.64 1.18 13.35
C ASN A 97 5.73 1.91 11.99
N ILE A 98 5.31 1.24 10.92
CA ILE A 98 5.25 1.82 9.57
C ILE A 98 3.92 2.54 9.42
N TYR A 99 3.98 3.83 9.07
CA TYR A 99 2.78 4.64 8.91
C TYR A 99 1.94 4.16 7.74
N HIS A 100 0.67 3.92 8.02
CA HIS A 100 -0.32 3.57 7.01
C HIS A 100 -1.68 4.18 7.35
N GLU A 101 -2.43 4.47 6.31
CA GLU A 101 -3.86 4.78 6.39
C GLU A 101 -4.62 3.64 5.74
N LEU A 102 -5.74 3.24 6.34
CA LEU A 102 -6.61 2.20 5.80
C LEU A 102 -8.00 2.78 5.55
N ARG A 103 -8.44 2.69 4.31
CA ARG A 103 -9.82 2.93 3.91
C ARG A 103 -10.47 1.60 3.55
N VAL A 104 -11.32 1.12 4.42
CA VAL A 104 -12.24 0.01 4.12
C VAL A 104 -13.49 0.58 3.46
N ILE A 105 -13.90 0.01 2.34
CA ILE A 105 -15.16 0.36 1.67
C ILE A 105 -16.16 -0.75 1.98
N PRO A 106 -17.17 -0.50 2.84
CA PRO A 106 -18.12 -1.53 3.25
C PRO A 106 -18.96 -2.03 2.08
N ASP A 107 -19.20 -3.34 2.06
CA ASP A 107 -20.01 -4.04 1.06
C ASP A 107 -19.52 -3.84 -0.38
N ASP A 108 -18.26 -3.47 -0.58
CA ASP A 108 -17.71 -3.21 -1.91
C ASP A 108 -16.83 -4.37 -2.40
N THR A 109 -16.80 -4.52 -3.70
CA THR A 109 -16.12 -5.59 -4.43
C THR A 109 -14.71 -5.21 -4.83
N HIS A 110 -14.05 -6.07 -5.61
CA HIS A 110 -12.66 -5.86 -6.06
C HIS A 110 -12.43 -4.54 -6.80
N GLU A 111 -13.36 -4.21 -7.69
CA GLU A 111 -13.44 -2.90 -8.33
C GLU A 111 -14.75 -2.24 -7.89
N SER A 112 -14.65 -1.07 -7.29
CA SER A 112 -15.83 -0.38 -6.82
C SER A 112 -16.82 -0.14 -7.96
N MET A 113 -18.07 -0.55 -7.74
CA MET A 113 -19.18 -0.32 -8.69
C MET A 113 -19.77 1.09 -8.54
N LEU A 114 -19.48 1.78 -7.44
CA LEU A 114 -20.08 3.06 -7.12
C LEU A 114 -19.11 4.22 -7.38
N HIS A 115 -19.51 5.13 -8.24
CA HIS A 115 -18.74 6.34 -8.57
C HIS A 115 -18.29 7.11 -7.32
N LYS A 116 -19.17 7.25 -6.31
CA LYS A 116 -18.85 7.94 -5.05
C LYS A 116 -17.64 7.34 -4.32
N ASN A 117 -17.44 6.02 -4.40
CA ASN A 117 -16.32 5.33 -3.74
C ASN A 117 -15.00 5.64 -4.45
N TRP A 118 -15.02 5.77 -5.77
CA TRP A 118 -13.87 6.23 -6.54
C TRP A 118 -13.52 7.69 -6.22
N VAL A 119 -14.51 8.56 -6.12
CA VAL A 119 -14.29 9.97 -5.72
C VAL A 119 -13.65 10.03 -4.33
N ASP A 120 -14.22 9.33 -3.32
CA ASP A 120 -13.63 9.27 -1.97
C ASP A 120 -12.20 8.74 -2.00
N THR A 121 -11.92 7.70 -2.78
CA THR A 121 -10.58 7.12 -2.93
C THR A 121 -9.59 8.15 -3.48
N TRP A 122 -9.96 8.89 -4.51
CA TRP A 122 -9.08 9.88 -5.12
C TRP A 122 -8.92 11.14 -4.27
N GLU A 123 -9.94 11.56 -3.53
CA GLU A 123 -9.82 12.65 -2.55
C GLU A 123 -8.85 12.29 -1.42
N ARG A 124 -8.93 11.06 -0.89
CA ARG A 124 -7.97 10.56 0.11
C ARG A 124 -6.56 10.45 -0.46
N THR A 125 -6.43 9.99 -1.68
CA THR A 125 -5.16 9.94 -2.40
C THR A 125 -4.54 11.32 -2.53
N ASP A 126 -5.33 12.33 -2.93
CA ASP A 126 -4.86 13.71 -3.04
C ASP A 126 -4.37 14.27 -1.68
N LEU A 127 -5.14 14.04 -0.62
CA LEU A 127 -4.73 14.43 0.74
C LEU A 127 -3.43 13.74 1.18
N PHE A 128 -3.30 12.46 0.90
CA PHE A 128 -2.10 11.69 1.24
C PHE A 128 -0.87 12.18 0.47
N LEU A 129 -1.03 12.45 -0.83
CA LEU A 129 0.00 13.04 -1.69
C LEU A 129 0.41 14.44 -1.20
N LYS A 130 -0.56 15.29 -0.84
CA LYS A 130 -0.28 16.63 -0.29
C LYS A 130 0.59 16.55 0.95
N ARG A 131 0.28 15.66 1.87
CA ARG A 131 1.05 15.50 3.11
C ARG A 131 2.47 15.03 2.84
N PHE A 132 2.64 13.92 2.15
CA PHE A 132 3.93 13.22 2.12
C PHE A 132 4.79 13.55 0.90
N VAL A 133 4.20 14.01 -0.21
CA VAL A 133 4.93 14.41 -1.42
C VAL A 133 5.12 15.93 -1.48
N TRP A 134 4.04 16.70 -1.37
CA TRP A 134 4.13 18.16 -1.50
C TRP A 134 4.72 18.83 -0.27
N ASN A 135 4.16 18.54 0.91
CA ASN A 135 4.58 19.14 2.17
C ASN A 135 5.79 18.44 2.79
N LYS A 136 6.14 17.23 2.31
CA LYS A 136 7.23 16.40 2.85
C LYS A 136 7.12 16.21 4.37
N GLU A 137 5.89 15.98 4.85
CA GLU A 137 5.64 15.72 6.27
C GLU A 137 6.35 14.42 6.68
N LYS A 138 6.88 14.41 7.88
CA LYS A 138 7.36 13.15 8.47
C LYS A 138 6.14 12.34 8.89
N PRO A 139 6.07 11.05 8.51
CA PRO A 139 5.00 10.19 9.00
C PRO A 139 4.98 10.18 10.53
N PRO A 140 3.80 10.33 11.15
CA PRO A 140 3.69 10.23 12.61
C PRO A 140 4.00 8.80 13.05
N THR A 141 4.46 8.67 14.30
CA THR A 141 4.62 7.36 14.94
C THR A 141 3.24 6.72 15.11
N MET A 142 3.11 5.48 14.66
CA MET A 142 1.89 4.72 14.88
C MET A 142 1.87 4.31 16.37
N VAL A 143 0.87 4.77 17.11
CA VAL A 143 0.67 4.31 18.49
C VAL A 143 0.07 2.90 18.44
N PRO A 144 0.59 1.95 19.21
CA PRO A 144 0.06 0.59 19.26
C PRO A 144 -1.41 0.52 19.67
#